data_e20f72152c01d3c560d168d8b2675f8d
#
_entry.id   e20f72152c01d3c560d168d8b2675f8d
#
_cell.length_a   1.000
_cell.length_b   1.000
_cell.length_c   1.000
_cell.angle_alpha   90.00
_cell.angle_beta   90.00
_cell.angle_gamma   90.00
#
_symmetry.space_group_name_H-M   'P 1'
#
loop_
_entity.id
_entity.type
_entity.pdbx_description
1 polymer ?
#
loop_
_entity_poly.entity_id
_entity_poly.type
_entity_poly.pdbx_seq_one_letter_code
_entity_poly.pdbx_strand_id
1 'polypeptide(L)'
;PQLGEIWYNTTSNSLKGQKNIPTASWASGGVLGTARYFAQSGAGTQTAGLVFGGQSPVKYNTESYNGTAWTEVNDMSRAPADTTGMGAGGTQTSALAAGTQPVSTLSESWDGSCWTSTPALNSGRGYLAGSIQSSTAGIVYGGLGPPAGVALTELYNGSTWSEVADLNTARRSNVGVGSSTAALGMGGYVTGNVANCESWDGSCWTNVNNQSNAGGGSAFGTLASAVKTSGSGNVVELWDGTNWSSGVNVPTTLSNRSGIGTSSLGLLAGGEPP
;
A
#
# COMPACT_ATOMS: atom_id res chain seq x y z
N PRO A 1 12.99 -28.71 25.98
CA PRO A 1 13.80 -27.81 25.15
C PRO A 1 13.29 -26.36 25.26
N GLN A 2 14.20 -25.41 25.25
CA GLN A 2 13.87 -24.01 25.29
C GLN A 2 13.59 -23.48 23.88
N LEU A 3 12.92 -22.30 23.79
CA LEU A 3 12.68 -21.64 22.50
C LEU A 3 13.99 -21.32 21.79
N GLY A 4 14.10 -21.69 20.52
CA GLY A 4 15.29 -21.51 19.71
C GLY A 4 16.27 -22.68 19.76
N GLU A 5 16.07 -23.66 20.65
CA GLU A 5 16.90 -24.87 20.68
C GLU A 5 16.56 -25.80 19.52
N ILE A 6 17.58 -26.42 18.97
CA ILE A 6 17.47 -27.53 18.02
C ILE A 6 18.00 -28.79 18.72
N TRP A 7 17.21 -29.84 18.69
CA TRP A 7 17.63 -31.12 19.30
C TRP A 7 17.31 -32.29 18.36
N TYR A 8 18.08 -33.35 18.52
CA TYR A 8 17.86 -34.58 17.77
C TYR A 8 16.90 -35.50 18.52
N ASN A 9 15.83 -35.88 17.87
CA ASN A 9 14.88 -36.86 18.43
C ASN A 9 15.31 -38.26 17.97
N THR A 10 15.86 -39.07 18.90
CA THR A 10 16.36 -40.40 18.61
C THR A 10 15.26 -41.42 18.28
N THR A 11 14.04 -41.22 18.74
CA THR A 11 12.90 -42.09 18.45
C THR A 11 12.39 -41.90 17.02
N SER A 12 12.36 -40.67 16.52
CA SER A 12 11.92 -40.37 15.16
C SER A 12 13.03 -40.15 14.16
N ASN A 13 14.30 -40.30 14.58
CA ASN A 13 15.51 -40.05 13.78
C ASN A 13 15.48 -38.71 13.04
N SER A 14 15.03 -37.65 13.69
CA SER A 14 14.87 -36.35 13.06
C SER A 14 15.34 -35.19 13.93
N LEU A 15 15.88 -34.17 13.30
CA LEU A 15 16.12 -32.89 13.95
C LEU A 15 14.77 -32.23 14.25
N LYS A 16 14.61 -31.77 15.49
CA LYS A 16 13.46 -31.01 15.97
C LYS A 16 13.94 -29.64 16.40
N GLY A 17 13.13 -28.63 16.19
CA GLY A 17 13.37 -27.28 16.68
C GLY A 17 12.05 -26.66 17.12
N GLN A 18 12.09 -25.92 18.20
CA GLN A 18 10.94 -25.13 18.63
C GLN A 18 11.15 -23.69 18.17
N LYS A 19 10.46 -23.31 17.12
CA LYS A 19 10.40 -21.92 16.66
C LYS A 19 9.31 -21.22 17.46
N ASN A 20 9.66 -20.12 18.11
CA ASN A 20 8.63 -19.18 18.55
C ASN A 20 8.09 -18.50 17.27
N ILE A 21 6.98 -18.99 16.77
CA ILE A 21 6.21 -18.25 15.76
C ILE A 21 5.36 -17.31 16.61
N PRO A 22 5.65 -15.99 16.64
CA PRO A 22 4.72 -15.06 17.28
C PRO A 22 3.36 -15.34 16.66
N THR A 23 2.36 -15.61 17.47
CA THR A 23 0.99 -15.76 16.97
C THR A 23 0.64 -14.40 16.36
N ALA A 24 0.52 -14.35 15.04
CA ALA A 24 0.12 -13.12 14.37
C ALA A 24 -1.20 -12.67 14.99
N SER A 25 -1.26 -11.44 15.46
CA SER A 25 -2.46 -10.89 16.10
C SER A 25 -2.61 -9.42 15.73
N TRP A 26 -3.85 -8.97 15.68
CA TRP A 26 -4.19 -7.57 15.53
C TRP A 26 -4.54 -6.98 16.89
N ALA A 27 -4.05 -5.78 17.17
CA ALA A 27 -4.40 -4.99 18.34
C ALA A 27 -4.91 -3.61 17.89
N SER A 28 -5.84 -3.03 18.66
CA SER A 28 -6.29 -1.66 18.42
C SER A 28 -5.17 -0.67 18.78
N GLY A 29 -4.90 0.27 17.86
CA GLY A 29 -4.02 1.40 18.08
C GLY A 29 -4.79 2.66 18.45
N GLY A 30 -4.11 3.82 18.46
CA GLY A 30 -4.73 5.13 18.60
C GLY A 30 -5.70 5.43 17.47
N VAL A 31 -6.77 6.18 17.77
CA VAL A 31 -7.75 6.60 16.76
C VAL A 31 -7.26 7.84 16.01
N LEU A 32 -7.59 7.93 14.72
CA LEU A 32 -7.36 9.13 13.91
C LEU A 32 -8.15 10.32 14.51
N GLY A 33 -7.57 11.50 14.51
CA GLY A 33 -8.23 12.74 14.90
C GLY A 33 -9.36 13.11 13.93
N THR A 34 -9.20 12.78 12.66
CA THR A 34 -10.18 13.02 11.60
C THR A 34 -10.59 11.70 10.95
N ALA A 35 -11.88 11.35 11.09
CA ALA A 35 -12.42 10.15 10.43
C ALA A 35 -12.29 10.27 8.90
N ARG A 36 -11.81 9.22 8.25
CA ARG A 36 -11.59 9.16 6.79
C ARG A 36 -11.68 7.75 6.25
N TYR A 37 -12.13 7.61 5.02
CA TYR A 37 -12.08 6.40 4.23
C TYR A 37 -11.50 6.72 2.84
N PHE A 38 -11.26 5.71 1.99
CA PHE A 38 -10.47 5.84 0.76
C PHE A 38 -9.08 6.48 0.96
N ALA A 39 -8.60 6.48 2.19
CA ALA A 39 -7.24 6.90 2.49
C ALA A 39 -6.28 5.76 2.12
N GLN A 40 -6.23 5.34 0.86
CA GLN A 40 -5.24 4.36 0.38
C GLN A 40 -3.83 4.94 0.36
N SER A 41 -3.63 6.02 1.09
CA SER A 41 -2.45 6.86 1.12
C SER A 41 -1.84 6.83 2.51
N GLY A 42 -0.93 5.90 2.72
CA GLY A 42 -0.16 5.78 3.95
C GLY A 42 1.32 5.61 3.67
N ALA A 43 2.15 6.10 4.57
CA ALA A 43 3.60 6.01 4.51
C ALA A 43 4.18 5.71 5.90
N GLY A 44 5.38 5.12 5.96
CA GLY A 44 6.11 4.91 7.20
C GLY A 44 6.04 3.49 7.75
N THR A 45 6.10 3.40 9.08
CA THR A 45 6.14 2.15 9.84
C THR A 45 5.00 2.07 10.85
N GLN A 46 4.85 0.93 11.50
CA GLN A 46 3.86 0.71 12.56
C GLN A 46 3.95 1.74 13.70
N THR A 47 5.14 2.24 14.02
CA THR A 47 5.40 3.18 15.13
C THR A 47 5.69 4.61 14.67
N ALA A 48 5.82 4.82 13.37
CA ALA A 48 6.10 6.12 12.75
C ALA A 48 5.37 6.19 11.41
N GLY A 49 4.05 6.40 11.46
CA GLY A 49 3.15 6.38 10.31
C GLY A 49 2.70 7.78 9.90
N LEU A 50 2.32 7.91 8.65
CA LEU A 50 1.70 9.08 8.07
C LEU A 50 0.48 8.64 7.28
N VAL A 51 -0.66 9.31 7.46
CA VAL A 51 -1.88 9.11 6.67
C VAL A 51 -2.35 10.46 6.15
N PHE A 52 -2.69 10.55 4.89
CA PHE A 52 -3.06 11.80 4.24
C PHE A 52 -4.16 11.58 3.20
N GLY A 53 -4.92 12.63 2.93
CA GLY A 53 -6.05 12.57 2.00
C GLY A 53 -7.22 11.72 2.50
N GLY A 54 -8.05 11.26 1.56
CA GLY A 54 -9.24 10.45 1.84
C GLY A 54 -10.55 11.23 1.70
N GLN A 55 -11.65 10.58 2.03
CA GLN A 55 -13.01 11.13 1.95
C GLN A 55 -13.71 11.17 3.31
N SER A 56 -14.82 11.89 3.37
CA SER A 56 -15.86 12.04 4.39
C SER A 56 -15.80 13.29 5.27
N PRO A 57 -16.12 14.46 4.77
CA PRO A 57 -16.03 14.93 3.38
C PRO A 57 -14.60 14.90 2.86
N VAL A 58 -14.35 15.29 1.61
CA VAL A 58 -13.00 15.28 1.01
C VAL A 58 -11.96 15.84 1.97
N LYS A 59 -10.87 15.09 2.19
CA LYS A 59 -9.82 15.40 3.15
C LYS A 59 -8.50 15.64 2.43
N TYR A 60 -7.83 16.71 2.81
CA TYR A 60 -6.41 16.98 2.50
C TYR A 60 -5.54 16.93 3.77
N ASN A 61 -6.20 16.71 4.90
CA ASN A 61 -5.54 16.59 6.19
C ASN A 61 -4.48 15.49 6.18
N THR A 62 -3.39 15.79 6.86
CA THR A 62 -2.32 14.84 7.11
C THR A 62 -2.20 14.60 8.61
N GLU A 63 -2.15 13.33 9.01
CA GLU A 63 -1.92 12.94 10.39
C GLU A 63 -0.68 12.06 10.52
N SER A 64 0.12 12.35 11.52
CA SER A 64 1.36 11.66 11.89
C SER A 64 1.14 10.80 13.13
N TYR A 65 1.63 9.56 13.10
CA TYR A 65 1.53 8.58 14.18
C TYR A 65 2.88 8.36 14.87
N ASN A 66 2.93 8.44 16.18
CA ASN A 66 4.15 8.26 16.97
C ASN A 66 4.27 6.90 17.66
N GLY A 67 3.47 5.90 17.23
CA GLY A 67 3.38 4.58 17.87
C GLY A 67 2.30 4.49 18.95
N THR A 68 1.70 5.60 19.36
CA THR A 68 0.66 5.64 20.42
C THR A 68 -0.54 6.49 19.99
N ALA A 69 -0.31 7.67 19.44
CA ALA A 69 -1.33 8.65 19.10
C ALA A 69 -1.11 9.26 17.73
N TRP A 70 -2.21 9.66 17.09
CA TRP A 70 -2.20 10.45 15.87
C TRP A 70 -2.25 11.93 16.21
N THR A 71 -1.51 12.73 15.46
CA THR A 71 -1.47 14.20 15.58
C THR A 71 -1.58 14.82 14.20
N GLU A 72 -2.47 15.79 14.02
CA GLU A 72 -2.59 16.55 12.79
C GLU A 72 -1.32 17.37 12.54
N VAL A 73 -0.84 17.34 11.30
CA VAL A 73 0.33 18.07 10.80
C VAL A 73 -0.09 18.88 9.57
N ASN A 74 0.87 19.51 8.87
CA ASN A 74 0.53 20.34 7.73
C ASN A 74 -0.13 19.54 6.60
N ASP A 75 -1.21 20.11 6.08
CA ASP A 75 -2.07 19.51 5.06
C ASP A 75 -1.44 19.52 3.67
N MET A 76 -1.95 18.65 2.80
CA MET A 76 -1.64 18.69 1.35
C MET A 76 -2.05 20.03 0.77
N SER A 77 -1.24 20.56 -0.17
CA SER A 77 -1.45 21.88 -0.76
C SER A 77 -2.47 21.88 -1.90
N ARG A 78 -2.80 20.71 -2.45
CA ARG A 78 -3.79 20.62 -3.53
C ARG A 78 -5.19 20.90 -3.03
N ALA A 79 -5.92 21.76 -3.79
CA ALA A 79 -7.35 21.95 -3.58
C ALA A 79 -8.08 20.67 -4.03
N PRO A 80 -8.87 20.07 -3.16
CA PRO A 80 -9.43 18.77 -3.45
C PRO A 80 -10.71 18.90 -4.28
N ALA A 81 -10.76 18.20 -5.39
CA ALA A 81 -12.04 17.64 -5.78
C ALA A 81 -12.20 16.27 -5.10
N ASP A 82 -11.15 15.45 -5.07
CA ASP A 82 -11.05 14.20 -4.31
C ASP A 82 -9.57 13.84 -4.12
N THR A 83 -9.20 13.48 -2.91
CA THR A 83 -7.85 12.97 -2.60
C THR A 83 -7.89 11.45 -2.44
N THR A 84 -8.71 10.79 -3.26
CA THR A 84 -8.91 9.35 -3.23
C THR A 84 -8.16 8.65 -4.35
N GLY A 85 -7.74 7.42 -4.10
CA GLY A 85 -7.13 6.59 -5.11
C GLY A 85 -5.81 7.14 -5.66
N MET A 86 -5.01 7.78 -4.82
CA MET A 86 -3.65 8.21 -5.15
C MET A 86 -2.68 7.04 -5.10
N GLY A 87 -1.70 7.02 -5.99
CA GLY A 87 -0.47 6.26 -5.79
C GLY A 87 0.39 6.96 -4.75
N ALA A 88 0.58 6.34 -3.59
CA ALA A 88 1.23 6.99 -2.47
C ALA A 88 2.12 6.03 -1.66
N GLY A 89 3.05 6.58 -0.89
CA GLY A 89 3.93 5.82 -0.01
C GLY A 89 5.11 6.65 0.47
N GLY A 90 6.11 5.97 1.03
CA GLY A 90 7.33 6.58 1.58
C GLY A 90 7.52 6.30 3.06
N THR A 91 8.16 7.23 3.75
CA THR A 91 8.34 7.23 5.20
C THR A 91 7.53 8.36 5.84
N GLN A 92 7.46 8.36 7.17
CA GLN A 92 6.81 9.43 7.94
C GLN A 92 7.39 10.83 7.64
N THR A 93 8.67 10.90 7.29
CA THR A 93 9.40 12.16 7.03
C THR A 93 9.74 12.39 5.55
N SER A 94 9.36 11.47 4.67
CA SER A 94 9.68 11.57 3.24
C SER A 94 8.67 10.73 2.45
N ALA A 95 7.59 11.37 1.99
CA ALA A 95 6.51 10.69 1.26
C ALA A 95 6.20 11.37 -0.06
N LEU A 96 5.53 10.65 -0.95
CA LEU A 96 5.09 11.10 -2.26
C LEU A 96 3.65 10.65 -2.49
N ALA A 97 2.86 11.52 -3.13
CA ALA A 97 1.50 11.24 -3.57
C ALA A 97 1.30 11.71 -5.00
N ALA A 98 0.75 10.87 -5.86
CA ALA A 98 0.56 11.19 -7.28
C ALA A 98 -0.79 10.69 -7.80
N GLY A 99 -1.38 11.45 -8.73
CA GLY A 99 -2.70 11.19 -9.27
C GLY A 99 -3.80 11.41 -8.23
N THR A 100 -5.05 11.30 -8.64
CA THR A 100 -6.24 11.32 -7.75
C THR A 100 -7.52 11.17 -8.55
N GLN A 101 -8.66 10.96 -7.86
CA GLN A 101 -9.98 11.17 -8.42
C GLN A 101 -10.50 12.59 -8.07
N PRO A 102 -11.11 13.32 -9.03
CA PRO A 102 -11.17 13.00 -10.46
C PRO A 102 -9.78 12.87 -11.08
N VAL A 103 -9.68 12.26 -12.26
CA VAL A 103 -8.42 11.97 -12.97
C VAL A 103 -7.51 13.21 -13.00
N SER A 104 -6.31 13.08 -12.46
CA SER A 104 -5.36 14.19 -12.29
C SER A 104 -3.92 13.77 -12.55
N THR A 105 -3.10 14.72 -13.00
CA THR A 105 -1.66 14.60 -13.11
C THR A 105 -0.89 15.10 -11.89
N LEU A 106 -1.58 15.68 -10.90
CA LEU A 106 -0.95 16.31 -9.75
C LEU A 106 -0.12 15.34 -8.93
N SER A 107 1.01 15.83 -8.45
CA SER A 107 1.92 15.11 -7.57
C SER A 107 2.47 16.05 -6.51
N GLU A 108 2.63 15.57 -5.28
CA GLU A 108 3.19 16.30 -4.15
C GLU A 108 4.12 15.43 -3.33
N SER A 109 5.18 16.03 -2.83
CA SER A 109 6.13 15.41 -1.91
C SER A 109 6.04 16.00 -0.52
N TRP A 110 6.23 15.16 0.49
CA TRP A 110 6.31 15.49 1.91
C TRP A 110 7.76 15.42 2.38
N ASP A 111 8.24 16.44 3.07
CA ASP A 111 9.61 16.55 3.58
C ASP A 111 9.75 16.30 5.10
N GLY A 112 8.68 15.88 5.74
CA GLY A 112 8.59 15.70 7.20
C GLY A 112 7.92 16.89 7.92
N SER A 113 7.71 18.01 7.21
CA SER A 113 7.06 19.20 7.74
C SER A 113 5.98 19.78 6.85
N CYS A 114 6.16 19.78 5.53
CA CYS A 114 5.16 20.32 4.59
C CYS A 114 5.08 19.55 3.27
N TRP A 115 3.94 19.67 2.61
CA TRP A 115 3.71 19.19 1.25
C TRP A 115 4.12 20.26 0.24
N THR A 116 4.79 19.82 -0.81
CA THR A 116 5.24 20.70 -1.91
C THR A 116 4.88 20.05 -3.23
N SER A 117 4.31 20.84 -4.16
CA SER A 117 4.03 20.36 -5.52
C SER A 117 5.31 19.91 -6.22
N THR A 118 5.24 18.76 -6.86
CA THR A 118 6.30 18.19 -7.69
C THR A 118 5.88 18.19 -9.16
N PRO A 119 6.79 17.90 -10.11
CA PRO A 119 6.41 17.72 -11.51
C PRO A 119 5.23 16.76 -11.68
N ALA A 120 4.34 17.10 -12.60
CA ALA A 120 3.13 16.36 -12.86
C ALA A 120 3.43 14.99 -13.53
N LEU A 121 2.54 14.01 -13.33
CA LEU A 121 2.49 12.79 -14.14
C LEU A 121 2.34 13.12 -15.63
N ASN A 122 2.92 12.32 -16.51
CA ASN A 122 2.73 12.45 -17.97
C ASN A 122 1.28 12.17 -18.37
N SER A 123 0.61 11.24 -17.66
CA SER A 123 -0.78 10.86 -17.91
C SER A 123 -1.60 10.95 -16.64
N GLY A 124 -2.67 11.78 -16.65
CA GLY A 124 -3.57 11.93 -15.50
C GLY A 124 -4.34 10.64 -15.21
N ARG A 125 -4.32 10.24 -13.93
CA ARG A 125 -4.95 9.00 -13.48
C ARG A 125 -5.45 9.10 -12.04
N GLY A 126 -6.49 8.32 -11.75
CA GLY A 126 -6.95 8.07 -10.39
C GLY A 126 -7.05 6.58 -10.10
N TYR A 127 -7.27 6.16 -8.87
CA TYR A 127 -7.32 4.75 -8.45
C TYR A 127 -6.10 3.93 -8.91
N LEU A 128 -4.91 4.54 -8.88
CA LEU A 128 -3.64 3.92 -9.25
C LEU A 128 -2.91 3.38 -8.00
N ALA A 129 -2.09 2.38 -8.20
CA ALA A 129 -1.20 1.89 -7.15
C ALA A 129 0.11 2.68 -7.14
N GLY A 130 0.74 2.74 -5.96
CA GLY A 130 2.08 3.26 -5.77
C GLY A 130 2.95 2.26 -5.01
N SER A 131 4.21 2.17 -5.42
CA SER A 131 5.28 1.52 -4.67
C SER A 131 6.38 2.56 -4.50
N ILE A 132 6.29 3.31 -3.40
CA ILE A 132 7.04 4.54 -3.18
C ILE A 132 7.86 4.37 -1.89
N GLN A 133 9.17 4.57 -1.98
CA GLN A 133 10.08 4.45 -0.85
C GLN A 133 10.43 5.79 -0.19
N SER A 134 10.27 6.91 -0.92
CA SER A 134 10.58 8.25 -0.40
C SER A 134 9.94 9.35 -1.26
N SER A 135 10.07 10.59 -0.83
CA SER A 135 9.66 11.79 -1.59
C SER A 135 10.43 11.98 -2.91
N THR A 136 11.52 11.25 -3.13
CA THR A 136 12.39 11.40 -4.30
C THR A 136 12.48 10.16 -5.19
N ALA A 137 11.82 9.06 -4.82
CA ALA A 137 11.86 7.82 -5.59
C ALA A 137 10.59 7.00 -5.41
N GLY A 138 9.96 6.65 -6.50
CA GLY A 138 8.73 5.87 -6.50
C GLY A 138 8.32 5.42 -7.89
N ILE A 139 7.39 4.49 -7.94
CA ILE A 139 6.75 4.02 -9.16
C ILE A 139 5.23 4.00 -8.93
N VAL A 140 4.47 4.46 -9.92
CA VAL A 140 3.00 4.39 -9.91
C VAL A 140 2.52 3.67 -11.17
N TYR A 141 1.47 2.87 -11.03
CA TYR A 141 1.03 1.99 -12.11
C TYR A 141 -0.46 1.68 -12.08
N GLY A 142 -0.99 1.36 -13.25
CA GLY A 142 -2.41 1.15 -13.45
C GLY A 142 -3.22 2.43 -13.22
N GLY A 143 -4.44 2.25 -12.80
CA GLY A 143 -5.36 3.34 -12.46
C GLY A 143 -6.48 3.52 -13.47
N LEU A 144 -7.33 4.51 -13.21
CA LEU A 144 -8.38 4.97 -14.10
C LEU A 144 -7.88 6.17 -14.90
N GLY A 145 -7.74 5.97 -16.19
CA GLY A 145 -7.58 7.04 -17.20
C GLY A 145 -8.81 7.04 -18.13
N PRO A 146 -9.05 8.13 -18.88
CA PRO A 146 -10.12 8.11 -19.87
C PRO A 146 -9.81 7.14 -21.03
N PRO A 147 -10.75 6.26 -21.45
CA PRO A 147 -12.12 6.06 -20.92
C PRO A 147 -12.24 4.94 -19.87
N ALA A 148 -11.14 4.25 -19.51
CA ALA A 148 -11.19 3.03 -18.69
C ALA A 148 -9.95 2.83 -17.81
N GLY A 149 -9.81 1.67 -17.16
CA GLY A 149 -8.58 1.27 -16.49
C GLY A 149 -7.42 1.17 -17.50
N VAL A 150 -6.23 1.61 -17.06
CA VAL A 150 -5.02 1.65 -17.89
C VAL A 150 -3.91 0.78 -17.30
N ALA A 151 -2.93 0.43 -18.15
CA ALA A 151 -1.76 -0.34 -17.73
C ALA A 151 -0.54 0.56 -17.41
N LEU A 152 -0.62 1.83 -17.73
CA LEU A 152 0.48 2.79 -17.70
C LEU A 152 1.28 2.74 -16.41
N THR A 153 2.60 2.78 -16.54
CA THR A 153 3.54 2.81 -15.43
C THR A 153 4.46 4.01 -15.58
N GLU A 154 4.60 4.80 -14.51
CA GLU A 154 5.52 5.94 -14.46
C GLU A 154 6.44 5.85 -13.25
N LEU A 155 7.70 6.16 -13.47
CA LEU A 155 8.78 6.15 -12.47
C LEU A 155 9.21 7.58 -12.15
N TYR A 156 9.29 7.90 -10.86
CA TYR A 156 9.76 9.18 -10.34
C TYR A 156 11.20 9.07 -9.84
N ASN A 157 12.06 9.96 -10.30
CA ASN A 157 13.48 10.01 -9.95
C ASN A 157 13.87 11.15 -9.00
N GLY A 158 12.89 11.84 -8.41
CA GLY A 158 13.09 13.02 -7.57
C GLY A 158 12.98 14.35 -8.32
N SER A 159 12.95 14.32 -9.66
CA SER A 159 12.89 15.52 -10.49
C SER A 159 11.85 15.44 -11.60
N THR A 160 11.61 14.26 -12.16
CA THR A 160 10.68 14.05 -13.28
C THR A 160 10.00 12.69 -13.16
N TRP A 161 8.80 12.59 -13.74
CA TRP A 161 8.15 11.33 -14.05
C TRP A 161 8.52 10.87 -15.46
N SER A 162 8.80 9.59 -15.62
CA SER A 162 9.14 8.97 -16.92
C SER A 162 8.28 7.72 -17.10
N GLU A 163 7.68 7.57 -18.28
CA GLU A 163 7.01 6.35 -18.70
C GLU A 163 8.02 5.20 -18.80
N VAL A 164 7.65 4.05 -18.30
CA VAL A 164 8.44 2.80 -18.35
C VAL A 164 7.52 1.66 -18.81
N ALA A 165 8.00 0.41 -18.79
CA ALA A 165 7.20 -0.73 -19.23
C ALA A 165 5.89 -0.86 -18.43
N ASP A 166 4.79 -1.03 -19.15
CA ASP A 166 3.44 -1.11 -18.60
C ASP A 166 3.12 -2.46 -17.95
N LEU A 167 2.11 -2.46 -17.06
CA LEU A 167 1.49 -3.69 -16.58
C LEU A 167 1.02 -4.58 -17.75
N ASN A 168 1.11 -5.90 -17.59
CA ASN A 168 0.55 -6.83 -18.57
C ASN A 168 -0.98 -6.77 -18.65
N THR A 169 -1.63 -6.34 -17.55
CA THR A 169 -3.09 -6.22 -17.48
C THR A 169 -3.48 -4.81 -17.06
N ALA A 170 -4.17 -4.08 -17.94
CA ALA A 170 -4.77 -2.77 -17.61
C ALA A 170 -5.84 -2.93 -16.51
N ARG A 171 -5.70 -2.17 -15.43
CA ARG A 171 -6.61 -2.26 -14.28
C ARG A 171 -6.54 -1.03 -13.38
N ARG A 172 -7.64 -0.74 -12.71
CA ARG A 172 -7.76 0.31 -11.69
C ARG A 172 -7.96 -0.29 -10.30
N SER A 173 -7.86 0.52 -9.26
CA SER A 173 -8.09 0.11 -7.87
C SER A 173 -7.20 -1.07 -7.45
N ASN A 174 -6.07 -1.23 -8.10
CA ASN A 174 -5.02 -2.16 -7.70
C ASN A 174 -4.24 -1.56 -6.52
N VAL A 175 -3.58 -2.41 -5.77
CA VAL A 175 -2.72 -1.99 -4.66
C VAL A 175 -1.29 -2.41 -4.90
N GLY A 176 -0.36 -1.69 -4.27
CA GLY A 176 1.06 -1.90 -4.47
C GLY A 176 1.88 -1.87 -3.20
N VAL A 177 2.99 -2.59 -3.23
CA VAL A 177 4.04 -2.56 -2.20
C VAL A 177 5.41 -2.59 -2.87
N GLY A 178 6.44 -2.25 -2.11
CA GLY A 178 7.82 -2.31 -2.57
C GLY A 178 8.43 -0.95 -2.91
N SER A 179 9.23 -0.90 -3.96
CA SER A 179 10.02 0.26 -4.35
C SER A 179 10.00 0.49 -5.87
N SER A 180 10.62 1.59 -6.31
CA SER A 180 10.80 1.89 -7.73
C SER A 180 11.59 0.85 -8.53
N THR A 181 12.33 -0.02 -7.85
CA THR A 181 13.15 -1.08 -8.48
C THR A 181 12.67 -2.49 -8.19
N ALA A 182 11.74 -2.66 -7.23
CA ALA A 182 11.23 -3.98 -6.83
C ALA A 182 9.82 -3.81 -6.24
N ALA A 183 8.78 -3.97 -7.06
CA ALA A 183 7.41 -3.75 -6.65
C ALA A 183 6.51 -4.98 -6.92
N LEU A 184 5.42 -5.07 -6.18
CA LEU A 184 4.35 -6.03 -6.40
C LEU A 184 3.02 -5.27 -6.58
N GLY A 185 2.41 -5.42 -7.74
CA GLY A 185 1.08 -4.91 -8.06
C GLY A 185 0.04 -6.00 -7.91
N MET A 186 -1.03 -5.75 -7.15
CA MET A 186 -1.97 -6.79 -6.71
C MET A 186 -3.41 -6.40 -6.98
N GLY A 187 -4.18 -7.36 -7.49
CA GLY A 187 -5.62 -7.29 -7.64
C GLY A 187 -6.10 -6.11 -8.49
N GLY A 188 -7.21 -5.54 -8.09
CA GLY A 188 -7.84 -4.41 -8.76
C GLY A 188 -9.12 -4.79 -9.50
N TYR A 189 -9.49 -3.95 -10.47
CA TYR A 189 -10.73 -4.05 -11.23
C TYR A 189 -10.47 -3.84 -12.73
N VAL A 190 -11.00 -4.74 -13.55
CA VAL A 190 -11.03 -4.64 -15.02
C VAL A 190 -12.48 -4.46 -15.46
N THR A 191 -13.22 -5.54 -15.70
CA THR A 191 -14.68 -5.58 -15.86
C THR A 191 -15.37 -6.13 -14.60
N GLY A 192 -14.60 -6.61 -13.65
CA GLY A 192 -14.92 -7.13 -12.34
C GLY A 192 -13.65 -7.14 -11.50
N ASN A 193 -13.77 -7.52 -10.23
CA ASN A 193 -12.61 -7.70 -9.36
C ASN A 193 -11.72 -8.81 -9.91
N VAL A 194 -10.40 -8.57 -9.95
CA VAL A 194 -9.40 -9.52 -10.43
C VAL A 194 -8.39 -9.86 -9.33
N ALA A 195 -7.83 -11.07 -9.42
CA ALA A 195 -6.84 -11.58 -8.48
C ALA A 195 -5.40 -11.48 -9.01
N ASN A 196 -5.22 -10.95 -10.21
CA ASN A 196 -3.93 -10.86 -10.90
C ASN A 196 -2.88 -10.16 -10.04
N CYS A 197 -1.68 -10.75 -10.00
CA CYS A 197 -0.52 -10.14 -9.39
C CYS A 197 0.62 -10.08 -10.40
N GLU A 198 1.36 -8.98 -10.37
CA GLU A 198 2.52 -8.74 -11.22
C GLU A 198 3.67 -8.18 -10.40
N SER A 199 4.87 -8.69 -10.62
CA SER A 199 6.11 -8.19 -10.00
C SER A 199 6.89 -7.30 -10.97
N TRP A 200 7.45 -6.22 -10.46
CA TRP A 200 8.34 -5.29 -11.15
C TRP A 200 9.78 -5.54 -10.70
N ASP A 201 10.71 -5.68 -11.66
CA ASP A 201 12.13 -5.95 -11.41
C ASP A 201 13.05 -4.73 -11.62
N GLY A 202 12.47 -3.54 -11.87
CA GLY A 202 13.18 -2.33 -12.22
C GLY A 202 13.17 -2.04 -13.72
N SER A 203 12.70 -2.98 -14.55
CA SER A 203 12.68 -2.87 -16.02
C SER A 203 11.37 -3.33 -16.65
N CYS A 204 10.75 -4.38 -16.15
CA CYS A 204 9.51 -4.92 -16.71
C CYS A 204 8.60 -5.56 -15.65
N TRP A 205 7.32 -5.73 -16.00
CA TRP A 205 6.33 -6.44 -15.19
C TRP A 205 6.22 -7.90 -15.62
N THR A 206 6.21 -8.78 -14.66
CA THR A 206 6.05 -10.24 -14.87
C THR A 206 4.88 -10.76 -14.05
N ASN A 207 4.01 -11.56 -14.66
CA ASN A 207 2.91 -12.21 -13.94
C ASN A 207 3.47 -13.17 -12.89
N VAL A 208 2.96 -13.08 -11.66
CA VAL A 208 3.29 -13.98 -10.55
C VAL A 208 2.02 -14.67 -10.04
N ASN A 209 2.13 -15.53 -9.04
CA ASN A 209 1.00 -16.26 -8.50
C ASN A 209 -0.08 -15.30 -7.98
N ASN A 210 -1.32 -15.58 -8.39
CA ASN A 210 -2.47 -14.76 -8.05
C ASN A 210 -2.88 -14.93 -6.58
N GLN A 211 -3.40 -13.85 -5.99
CA GLN A 211 -4.07 -13.90 -4.70
C GLN A 211 -5.38 -14.70 -4.77
N SER A 212 -5.89 -15.18 -3.65
CA SER A 212 -7.15 -15.91 -3.61
C SER A 212 -8.37 -14.97 -3.53
N ASN A 213 -8.22 -13.83 -2.87
CA ASN A 213 -9.29 -12.84 -2.70
C ASN A 213 -9.17 -11.74 -3.76
N ALA A 214 -10.00 -11.79 -4.80
CA ALA A 214 -9.98 -10.85 -5.91
C ALA A 214 -10.33 -9.41 -5.48
N GLY A 215 -9.77 -8.42 -6.18
CA GLY A 215 -10.00 -6.99 -5.98
C GLY A 215 -8.85 -6.27 -5.31
N GLY A 216 -9.04 -4.98 -5.12
CA GLY A 216 -8.10 -4.12 -4.41
C GLY A 216 -8.11 -4.32 -2.89
N GLY A 217 -7.77 -3.28 -2.16
CA GLY A 217 -7.73 -3.29 -0.70
C GLY A 217 -6.63 -2.40 -0.15
N SER A 218 -6.00 -2.84 0.93
CA SER A 218 -4.79 -2.20 1.48
C SER A 218 -3.66 -3.20 1.52
N ALA A 219 -2.44 -2.72 1.33
CA ALA A 219 -1.27 -3.57 1.40
C ALA A 219 -0.08 -2.84 2.03
N PHE A 220 0.84 -3.60 2.60
CA PHE A 220 2.11 -3.11 3.15
C PHE A 220 3.15 -4.22 3.11
N GLY A 221 4.43 -3.83 3.10
CA GLY A 221 5.55 -4.75 2.96
C GLY A 221 6.41 -4.47 1.74
N THR A 222 6.99 -5.52 1.17
CA THR A 222 7.91 -5.47 0.03
C THR A 222 7.57 -6.54 -1.01
N LEU A 223 8.25 -6.52 -2.17
CA LEU A 223 8.15 -7.60 -3.17
C LEU A 223 8.45 -9.00 -2.56
N ALA A 224 9.37 -9.09 -1.62
CA ALA A 224 9.75 -10.36 -1.02
C ALA A 224 8.80 -10.85 0.09
N SER A 225 8.03 -9.95 0.71
CA SER A 225 7.10 -10.30 1.78
C SER A 225 6.09 -9.18 2.00
N ALA A 226 4.82 -9.48 1.78
CA ALA A 226 3.75 -8.50 1.89
C ALA A 226 2.52 -9.04 2.61
N VAL A 227 1.74 -8.11 3.13
CA VAL A 227 0.40 -8.35 3.67
C VAL A 227 -0.60 -7.58 2.80
N LYS A 228 -1.65 -8.25 2.38
CA LYS A 228 -2.80 -7.62 1.73
C LYS A 228 -4.06 -7.87 2.54
N THR A 229 -4.86 -6.85 2.73
CA THR A 229 -6.20 -6.97 3.30
C THR A 229 -7.24 -6.73 2.21
N SER A 230 -8.38 -7.41 2.29
CA SER A 230 -9.46 -7.23 1.33
C SER A 230 -9.96 -5.78 1.28
N GLY A 231 -10.43 -5.35 0.11
CA GLY A 231 -10.99 -4.01 -0.10
C GLY A 231 -12.32 -3.78 0.63
N SER A 232 -13.10 -4.84 0.80
CA SER A 232 -14.28 -4.89 1.66
C SER A 232 -14.23 -6.19 2.46
N GLY A 233 -14.30 -6.09 3.79
CA GLY A 233 -14.22 -7.26 4.65
C GLY A 233 -12.99 -7.28 5.55
N ASN A 234 -12.67 -8.45 6.06
CA ASN A 234 -11.62 -8.66 7.06
C ASN A 234 -10.53 -9.67 6.64
N VAL A 235 -10.62 -10.21 5.42
CA VAL A 235 -9.68 -11.23 4.93
C VAL A 235 -8.28 -10.65 4.80
N VAL A 236 -7.30 -11.43 5.25
CA VAL A 236 -5.88 -11.12 5.15
C VAL A 236 -5.17 -12.22 4.38
N GLU A 237 -4.32 -11.84 3.44
CA GLU A 237 -3.45 -12.71 2.68
C GLU A 237 -2.00 -12.28 2.85
N LEU A 238 -1.11 -13.26 2.92
CA LEU A 238 0.32 -13.09 3.13
C LEU A 238 1.07 -13.57 1.89
N TRP A 239 1.94 -12.73 1.37
CA TRP A 239 2.86 -13.03 0.28
C TRP A 239 4.24 -13.36 0.83
N ASP A 240 4.84 -14.47 0.42
CA ASP A 240 6.16 -14.93 0.86
C ASP A 240 7.29 -14.69 -0.17
N GLY A 241 7.01 -13.93 -1.22
CA GLY A 241 7.89 -13.71 -2.37
C GLY A 241 7.58 -14.62 -3.56
N THR A 242 6.74 -15.64 -3.38
CA THR A 242 6.39 -16.63 -4.40
C THR A 242 4.91 -16.99 -4.37
N ASN A 243 4.37 -17.22 -3.18
CA ASN A 243 3.00 -17.75 -3.00
C ASN A 243 2.20 -16.91 -2.02
N TRP A 244 0.88 -16.98 -2.17
CA TRP A 244 -0.08 -16.43 -1.24
C TRP A 244 -0.54 -17.49 -0.23
N SER A 245 -0.74 -17.08 1.01
CA SER A 245 -1.33 -17.89 2.07
C SER A 245 -2.30 -17.05 2.90
N SER A 246 -3.24 -17.70 3.59
CA SER A 246 -4.17 -17.00 4.47
C SER A 246 -3.47 -16.46 5.71
N GLY A 247 -3.73 -15.21 6.05
CA GLY A 247 -3.31 -14.58 7.30
C GLY A 247 -4.40 -14.58 8.36
N VAL A 248 -4.10 -14.03 9.54
CA VAL A 248 -5.09 -13.80 10.60
C VAL A 248 -5.96 -12.61 10.20
N ASN A 249 -7.26 -12.83 10.07
CA ASN A 249 -8.21 -11.80 9.69
C ASN A 249 -8.19 -10.62 10.67
N VAL A 250 -8.38 -9.40 10.15
CA VAL A 250 -8.54 -8.22 11.00
C VAL A 250 -9.84 -8.32 11.81
N PRO A 251 -9.84 -7.88 13.08
CA PRO A 251 -11.03 -8.03 13.96
C PRO A 251 -12.26 -7.26 13.48
N THR A 252 -12.05 -6.16 12.76
CA THR A 252 -13.13 -5.27 12.31
C THR A 252 -13.26 -5.32 10.79
N THR A 253 -14.45 -5.53 10.30
CA THR A 253 -14.78 -5.46 8.88
C THR A 253 -14.90 -3.99 8.48
N LEU A 254 -13.90 -3.48 7.79
CA LEU A 254 -13.87 -2.12 7.24
C LEU A 254 -13.38 -2.16 5.80
N SER A 255 -13.87 -1.23 5.00
CA SER A 255 -13.44 -1.00 3.62
C SER A 255 -12.46 0.17 3.53
N ASN A 256 -11.68 0.23 2.46
CA ASN A 256 -10.95 1.45 2.05
C ASN A 256 -9.99 2.02 3.12
N ARG A 257 -9.20 1.14 3.75
CA ARG A 257 -8.17 1.47 4.76
C ARG A 257 -6.84 1.85 4.12
N SER A 258 -5.98 2.55 4.86
CA SER A 258 -4.54 2.66 4.57
C SER A 258 -3.76 1.51 5.19
N GLY A 259 -2.82 0.95 4.46
CA GLY A 259 -1.84 -0.01 4.96
C GLY A 259 -0.45 0.62 5.06
N ILE A 260 0.23 0.44 6.18
CA ILE A 260 1.52 1.06 6.51
C ILE A 260 2.40 0.01 7.19
N GLY A 261 3.70 -0.01 6.88
CA GLY A 261 4.69 -0.81 7.60
C GLY A 261 5.28 -1.98 6.83
N THR A 262 5.77 -2.95 7.57
CA THR A 262 6.38 -4.19 7.03
C THR A 262 5.44 -5.37 7.21
N SER A 263 5.67 -6.46 6.50
CA SER A 263 4.86 -7.69 6.58
C SER A 263 4.77 -8.30 7.98
N SER A 264 5.72 -7.99 8.87
CA SER A 264 5.74 -8.45 10.26
C SER A 264 5.23 -7.41 11.26
N LEU A 265 5.25 -6.13 10.91
CA LEU A 265 4.88 -5.00 11.76
C LEU A 265 4.08 -4.00 10.92
N GLY A 266 2.78 -4.22 10.81
CA GLY A 266 1.88 -3.39 10.02
C GLY A 266 0.87 -2.61 10.85
N LEU A 267 0.36 -1.54 10.24
CA LEU A 267 -0.69 -0.69 10.76
C LEU A 267 -1.76 -0.51 9.69
N LEU A 268 -3.01 -0.63 10.08
CA LEU A 268 -4.17 -0.27 9.24
C LEU A 268 -4.86 0.94 9.87
N ALA A 269 -5.11 1.95 9.07
CA ALA A 269 -5.71 3.20 9.54
C ALA A 269 -6.89 3.62 8.66
N GLY A 270 -7.88 4.28 9.26
CA GLY A 270 -9.09 4.73 8.58
C GLY A 270 -10.01 3.58 8.18
N GLY A 271 -10.84 3.87 7.17
CA GLY A 271 -11.81 2.94 6.64
C GLY A 271 -13.24 3.25 7.07
N GLU A 272 -14.18 2.62 6.38
CA GLU A 272 -15.62 2.75 6.62
C GLU A 272 -16.26 1.39 6.79
N PRO A 273 -17.38 1.25 7.49
CA PRO A 273 -18.21 0.04 7.49
C PRO A 273 -18.59 -0.33 6.05
N PRO A 274 -18.67 -1.62 5.73
CA PRO A 274 -19.05 -2.10 4.40
C PRO A 274 -20.50 -1.79 4.05
#